data_744288e53f5e0ebc70f0d6f4bedf9a35
#
_entry.id   744288e53f5e0ebc70f0d6f4bedf9a35
#
_cell.length_a   1.000
_cell.length_b   1.000
_cell.length_c   1.000
_cell.angle_alpha   90.00
_cell.angle_beta   90.00
_cell.angle_gamma   90.00
#
_symmetry.space_group_name_H-M   'P 1'
#
loop_
_entity.id
_entity.type
_entity.pdbx_description
1 polymer ?
#
loop_
_entity_poly.entity_id
_entity_poly.type
_entity_poly.pdbx_seq_one_letter_code
_entity_poly.pdbx_strand_id
1 'polypeptide(L)'
;MFTTAIAGSLPKPAWLAETEKLWPQWTTQGPELQQAKADATLLWIKAQEDAGLDVIGDGEQARQHFVHGFVEQVEGIDFVNKVTMGIRNNRYDAQVPQVIAPLRLKGRVHAFEAQLARAHTKKKLKFTLPGPMTIVDTVADRFYGDKVKMAMAFAELLNQEALALQADGVDIIQFDEPAFNVYMDEAADWGVKALEVAARGLTCITAVHICYGYGIEANNKWKETLGHEWRQYEKVFPALAKSSIQQVSLECMHSHVPMEMMKLLEGCLLYTSPSPRDCS
;
A
#
# COMPACT_ATOMS: atom_id res chain seq x y z
N MET A 1 11.94 22.45 10.19
CA MET A 1 10.90 22.41 9.15
C MET A 1 10.56 20.94 8.96
N PHE A 2 9.28 20.57 8.92
CA PHE A 2 8.88 19.19 8.74
C PHE A 2 8.99 18.80 7.26
N THR A 3 9.46 17.59 6.99
CA THR A 3 9.49 17.02 5.64
C THR A 3 8.06 16.67 5.22
N THR A 4 7.66 17.09 4.03
CA THR A 4 6.31 16.92 3.49
C THR A 4 6.26 15.84 2.43
N ALA A 5 5.22 14.98 2.46
CA ALA A 5 4.98 13.90 1.50
C ALA A 5 3.48 13.60 1.38
N ILE A 6 3.05 13.04 0.25
CA ILE A 6 1.72 12.41 0.14
C ILE A 6 1.75 11.01 0.79
N ALA A 7 0.59 10.48 1.15
CA ALA A 7 0.49 9.09 1.64
C ALA A 7 0.84 8.09 0.52
N GLY A 8 0.18 8.20 -0.64
CA GLY A 8 0.38 7.32 -1.80
C GLY A 8 -0.47 7.74 -2.98
N SER A 9 -1.69 7.23 -3.05
CA SER A 9 -2.63 7.44 -4.15
C SER A 9 -3.11 8.90 -4.26
N LEU A 10 -3.19 9.40 -5.48
CA LEU A 10 -3.83 10.67 -5.84
C LEU A 10 -5.01 10.41 -6.79
N PRO A 11 -6.02 11.30 -6.83
CA PRO A 11 -7.18 11.12 -7.70
C PRO A 11 -6.78 10.92 -9.16
N LYS A 12 -7.38 9.94 -9.83
CA LYS A 12 -7.17 9.74 -11.26
C LYS A 12 -7.96 10.80 -12.04
N PRO A 13 -7.35 11.43 -13.06
CA PRO A 13 -8.10 12.30 -13.96
C PRO A 13 -9.24 11.53 -14.65
N ALA A 14 -10.39 12.20 -14.86
CA ALA A 14 -11.58 11.59 -15.49
C ALA A 14 -11.32 11.07 -16.92
N TRP A 15 -10.32 11.61 -17.61
CA TRP A 15 -9.90 11.14 -18.92
C TRP A 15 -9.03 9.87 -18.86
N LEU A 16 -8.47 9.51 -17.69
CA LEU A 16 -7.69 8.29 -17.49
C LEU A 16 -8.57 7.14 -17.02
N ALA A 17 -9.44 7.39 -16.05
CA ALA A 17 -10.24 6.36 -15.43
C ALA A 17 -11.56 6.92 -14.89
N GLU A 18 -12.57 6.07 -14.71
CA GLU A 18 -13.81 6.45 -14.07
C GLU A 18 -13.53 6.93 -12.65
N THR A 19 -14.01 8.08 -12.28
CA THR A 19 -13.91 8.64 -10.92
C THR A 19 -14.95 8.03 -9.99
N GLU A 20 -14.77 8.21 -8.69
CA GLU A 20 -15.72 7.80 -7.64
C GLU A 20 -15.95 6.29 -7.48
N LYS A 21 -15.08 5.46 -8.05
CA LYS A 21 -15.11 4.01 -7.88
C LYS A 21 -13.85 3.54 -7.17
N LEU A 22 -14.01 2.63 -6.21
CA LEU A 22 -12.88 1.97 -5.54
C LEU A 22 -12.01 1.19 -6.54
N TRP A 23 -12.63 0.74 -7.64
CA TRP A 23 -11.99 0.02 -8.75
C TRP A 23 -12.27 0.73 -10.07
N PRO A 24 -11.61 1.85 -10.32
CA PRO A 24 -11.88 2.66 -11.51
C PRO A 24 -11.51 1.89 -12.78
N GLN A 25 -12.43 1.85 -13.73
CA GLN A 25 -12.15 1.28 -15.04
C GLN A 25 -11.41 2.29 -15.89
N TRP A 26 -10.46 1.80 -16.71
CA TRP A 26 -9.75 2.65 -17.65
C TRP A 26 -10.67 3.15 -18.75
N THR A 27 -10.53 4.40 -19.16
CA THR A 27 -11.34 5.03 -20.22
C THR A 27 -10.82 4.71 -21.61
N THR A 28 -9.55 4.31 -21.75
CA THR A 28 -8.89 3.95 -23.00
C THR A 28 -8.19 2.60 -22.88
N GLN A 29 -7.59 2.13 -23.98
CA GLN A 29 -6.91 0.83 -24.05
C GLN A 29 -5.60 0.94 -24.86
N GLY A 30 -4.79 -0.11 -24.81
CA GLY A 30 -3.58 -0.24 -25.63
C GLY A 30 -2.58 0.90 -25.46
N PRO A 31 -1.94 1.35 -26.55
CA PRO A 31 -0.94 2.42 -26.49
C PRO A 31 -1.46 3.75 -25.93
N GLU A 32 -2.73 4.10 -26.21
CA GLU A 32 -3.36 5.30 -25.67
C GLU A 32 -3.48 5.27 -24.16
N LEU A 33 -3.80 4.09 -23.58
CA LEU A 33 -3.82 3.93 -22.14
C LEU A 33 -2.43 4.10 -21.52
N GLN A 34 -1.39 3.56 -22.17
CA GLN A 34 -0.01 3.73 -21.66
C GLN A 34 0.40 5.21 -21.67
N GLN A 35 0.06 5.93 -22.73
CA GLN A 35 0.31 7.38 -22.79
C GLN A 35 -0.49 8.13 -21.72
N ALA A 36 -1.77 7.81 -21.56
CA ALA A 36 -2.63 8.45 -20.55
C ALA A 36 -2.11 8.21 -19.12
N LYS A 37 -1.62 7.01 -18.81
CA LYS A 37 -0.98 6.71 -17.52
C LYS A 37 0.28 7.56 -17.30
N ALA A 38 1.12 7.70 -18.36
CA ALA A 38 2.31 8.53 -18.29
C ALA A 38 1.93 10.01 -18.05
N ASP A 39 0.99 10.56 -18.82
CA ASP A 39 0.58 11.95 -18.70
C ASP A 39 -0.01 12.26 -17.32
N ALA A 40 -0.85 11.37 -16.79
CA ALA A 40 -1.40 11.53 -15.44
C ALA A 40 -0.32 11.47 -14.35
N THR A 41 0.66 10.60 -14.50
CA THR A 41 1.80 10.52 -13.57
C THR A 41 2.60 11.82 -13.60
N LEU A 42 2.92 12.34 -14.79
CA LEU A 42 3.66 13.61 -14.95
C LEU A 42 2.89 14.80 -14.39
N LEU A 43 1.58 14.86 -14.62
CA LEU A 43 0.70 15.89 -14.07
C LEU A 43 0.80 15.92 -12.53
N TRP A 44 0.72 14.78 -11.89
CA TRP A 44 0.78 14.71 -10.44
C TRP A 44 2.18 14.93 -9.87
N ILE A 45 3.24 14.50 -10.56
CA ILE A 45 4.62 14.86 -10.18
C ILE A 45 4.75 16.40 -10.16
N LYS A 46 4.33 17.06 -11.25
CA LYS A 46 4.38 18.51 -11.35
C LYS A 46 3.55 19.20 -10.27
N ALA A 47 2.33 18.72 -10.02
CA ALA A 47 1.47 19.30 -8.98
C ALA A 47 2.08 19.20 -7.57
N GLN A 48 2.72 18.06 -7.24
CA GLN A 48 3.42 17.86 -5.97
C GLN A 48 4.64 18.79 -5.86
N GLU A 49 5.41 18.96 -6.92
CA GLU A 49 6.56 19.87 -6.94
C GLU A 49 6.12 21.33 -6.78
N ASP A 50 5.06 21.76 -7.47
CA ASP A 50 4.50 23.10 -7.39
C ASP A 50 3.90 23.40 -6.01
N ALA A 51 3.34 22.37 -5.34
CA ALA A 51 2.90 22.46 -3.96
C ALA A 51 4.07 22.52 -2.95
N GLY A 52 5.31 22.38 -3.39
CA GLY A 52 6.50 22.47 -2.59
C GLY A 52 6.78 21.22 -1.72
N LEU A 53 6.23 20.05 -2.07
CA LEU A 53 6.50 18.83 -1.33
C LEU A 53 7.99 18.43 -1.41
N ASP A 54 8.52 17.89 -0.33
CA ASP A 54 9.92 17.45 -0.22
C ASP A 54 10.12 16.05 -0.80
N VAL A 55 9.13 15.18 -0.60
CA VAL A 55 9.09 13.80 -1.08
C VAL A 55 7.85 13.64 -1.93
N ILE A 56 8.01 13.16 -3.15
CA ILE A 56 6.92 12.97 -4.11
C ILE A 56 6.78 11.51 -4.49
N GLY A 57 5.64 11.15 -5.07
CA GLY A 57 5.35 9.81 -5.61
C GLY A 57 4.72 9.88 -6.99
N ASP A 58 4.53 8.70 -7.61
CA ASP A 58 3.83 8.54 -8.89
C ASP A 58 2.31 8.78 -8.77
N GLY A 59 1.79 8.95 -7.55
CA GLY A 59 0.37 9.11 -7.26
C GLY A 59 -0.47 7.88 -7.62
N GLU A 60 0.18 6.74 -7.88
CA GLU A 60 -0.45 5.46 -8.26
C GLU A 60 -1.30 5.53 -9.53
N GLN A 61 -0.95 6.44 -10.45
CA GLN A 61 -1.76 6.72 -11.62
C GLN A 61 -1.81 5.55 -12.61
N ALA A 62 -0.80 4.70 -12.66
CA ALA A 62 -0.75 3.56 -13.57
C ALA A 62 -1.43 2.29 -13.03
N ARG A 63 -1.92 2.31 -11.78
CA ARG A 63 -2.55 1.16 -11.09
C ARG A 63 -4.04 1.42 -10.85
N GLN A 64 -4.92 0.45 -11.18
CA GLN A 64 -6.34 0.56 -10.82
C GLN A 64 -6.56 0.46 -9.32
N HIS A 65 -5.83 -0.43 -8.68
CA HIS A 65 -5.90 -0.67 -7.24
C HIS A 65 -4.51 -1.06 -6.72
N PHE A 66 -4.11 -0.58 -5.55
CA PHE A 66 -2.75 -0.75 -5.04
C PHE A 66 -2.36 -2.23 -4.84
N VAL A 67 -3.27 -3.10 -4.37
CA VAL A 67 -3.01 -4.55 -4.21
C VAL A 67 -3.06 -5.24 -5.56
N HIS A 68 -4.14 -5.06 -6.34
CA HIS A 68 -4.32 -5.78 -7.59
C HIS A 68 -3.32 -5.39 -8.66
N GLY A 69 -2.86 -4.15 -8.68
CA GLY A 69 -1.76 -3.73 -9.55
C GLY A 69 -0.50 -4.59 -9.38
N PHE A 70 -0.27 -5.12 -8.20
CA PHE A 70 0.83 -6.05 -7.93
C PHE A 70 0.44 -7.51 -8.22
N VAL A 71 -0.65 -8.00 -7.63
CA VAL A 71 -0.98 -9.44 -7.69
C VAL A 71 -1.36 -9.93 -9.09
N GLU A 72 -1.85 -9.05 -9.98
CA GLU A 72 -2.10 -9.38 -11.39
C GLU A 72 -0.83 -9.77 -12.16
N GLN A 73 0.33 -9.34 -11.69
CA GLN A 73 1.63 -9.67 -12.24
C GLN A 73 2.30 -10.89 -11.58
N VAL A 74 1.52 -11.64 -10.79
CA VAL A 74 1.99 -12.85 -10.10
C VAL A 74 1.39 -14.10 -10.78
N GLU A 75 2.24 -15.08 -11.11
CA GLU A 75 1.82 -16.43 -11.49
C GLU A 75 1.35 -17.20 -10.26
N GLY A 76 0.52 -18.23 -10.50
CA GLY A 76 -0.05 -19.05 -9.42
C GLY A 76 -1.36 -18.51 -8.87
N ILE A 77 -1.90 -17.43 -9.45
CA ILE A 77 -3.16 -16.82 -9.04
C ILE A 77 -4.22 -16.96 -10.16
N ASP A 78 -5.38 -17.51 -9.81
CA ASP A 78 -6.55 -17.62 -10.69
C ASP A 78 -7.46 -16.39 -10.51
N PHE A 79 -7.48 -15.53 -11.51
CA PHE A 79 -8.32 -14.32 -11.56
C PHE A 79 -9.67 -14.59 -12.26
N VAL A 80 -9.82 -15.75 -12.91
CA VAL A 80 -11.04 -16.10 -13.66
C VAL A 80 -12.08 -16.69 -12.71
N ASN A 81 -11.68 -17.69 -11.94
CA ASN A 81 -12.56 -18.39 -10.99
C ASN A 81 -12.46 -17.74 -9.61
N LYS A 82 -13.03 -16.54 -9.47
CA LYS A 82 -13.06 -15.82 -8.19
C LYS A 82 -14.03 -16.47 -7.21
N VAL A 83 -13.77 -16.30 -5.91
CA VAL A 83 -14.63 -16.76 -4.83
C VAL A 83 -15.03 -15.61 -3.92
N THR A 84 -16.20 -15.72 -3.31
CA THR A 84 -16.62 -14.76 -2.27
C THR A 84 -15.81 -14.99 -1.01
N MET A 85 -15.22 -13.94 -0.48
CA MET A 85 -14.46 -13.97 0.77
C MET A 85 -14.75 -12.71 1.58
N GLY A 86 -14.90 -12.90 2.90
CA GLY A 86 -15.00 -11.78 3.83
C GLY A 86 -13.66 -11.05 3.97
N ILE A 87 -13.66 -9.77 3.73
CA ILE A 87 -12.49 -8.89 3.78
C ILE A 87 -12.48 -8.13 5.10
N ARG A 88 -11.26 -7.85 5.62
CA ARG A 88 -11.08 -7.09 6.86
C ARG A 88 -11.88 -7.67 8.02
N ASN A 89 -11.67 -8.94 8.29
CA ASN A 89 -12.40 -9.69 9.32
C ASN A 89 -13.93 -9.66 9.11
N ASN A 90 -14.35 -10.01 7.89
CA ASN A 90 -15.76 -10.05 7.46
C ASN A 90 -16.53 -8.72 7.57
N ARG A 91 -15.86 -7.58 7.44
CA ARG A 91 -16.55 -6.29 7.36
C ARG A 91 -17.42 -6.18 6.10
N TYR A 92 -16.96 -6.77 5.02
CA TYR A 92 -17.69 -6.87 3.75
C TYR A 92 -17.20 -8.06 2.94
N ASP A 93 -18.06 -8.55 2.06
CA ASP A 93 -17.72 -9.60 1.13
C ASP A 93 -17.17 -9.02 -0.18
N ALA A 94 -16.18 -9.71 -0.77
CA ALA A 94 -15.65 -9.38 -2.08
C ALA A 94 -15.39 -10.63 -2.91
N GLN A 95 -15.44 -10.49 -4.25
CA GLN A 95 -15.00 -11.50 -5.19
C GLN A 95 -13.47 -11.42 -5.31
N VAL A 96 -12.78 -12.39 -4.73
CA VAL A 96 -11.30 -12.40 -4.69
C VAL A 96 -10.70 -13.48 -5.58
N PRO A 97 -9.50 -13.25 -6.16
CA PRO A 97 -8.78 -14.28 -6.88
C PRO A 97 -8.25 -15.36 -5.92
N GLN A 98 -7.87 -16.50 -6.47
CA GLN A 98 -7.43 -17.65 -5.70
C GLN A 98 -5.96 -17.98 -5.97
N VAL A 99 -5.17 -18.20 -4.93
CA VAL A 99 -3.82 -18.75 -5.04
C VAL A 99 -3.95 -20.28 -5.21
N ILE A 100 -3.59 -20.79 -6.38
CA ILE A 100 -3.79 -22.19 -6.77
C ILE A 100 -2.48 -22.95 -7.07
N ALA A 101 -1.35 -22.25 -7.06
CA ALA A 101 -0.03 -22.80 -7.36
C ALA A 101 1.07 -21.98 -6.67
N PRO A 102 2.36 -22.41 -6.72
CA PRO A 102 3.47 -21.62 -6.20
C PRO A 102 3.53 -20.24 -6.85
N LEU A 103 3.72 -19.22 -6.03
CA LEU A 103 3.75 -17.82 -6.48
C LEU A 103 5.10 -17.47 -7.14
N ARG A 104 5.07 -16.76 -8.28
CA ARG A 104 6.24 -16.21 -8.97
C ARG A 104 5.88 -14.88 -9.63
N LEU A 105 6.83 -13.96 -9.72
CA LEU A 105 6.65 -12.77 -10.57
C LEU A 105 6.72 -13.15 -12.05
N LYS A 106 5.82 -12.63 -12.87
CA LYS A 106 5.87 -12.73 -14.34
C LYS A 106 7.02 -11.90 -14.94
N GLY A 107 7.53 -10.94 -14.17
CA GLY A 107 8.57 -10.01 -14.53
C GLY A 107 8.58 -8.82 -13.57
N ARG A 108 9.17 -7.70 -13.99
CA ARG A 108 9.11 -6.45 -13.25
C ARG A 108 7.66 -5.93 -13.23
N VAL A 109 7.17 -5.58 -12.05
CA VAL A 109 5.77 -5.14 -11.87
C VAL A 109 5.62 -3.66 -12.18
N HIS A 110 6.46 -2.83 -11.58
CA HIS A 110 6.32 -1.37 -11.57
C HIS A 110 7.49 -0.63 -12.24
N ALA A 111 8.24 -1.30 -13.14
CA ALA A 111 9.38 -0.69 -13.81
C ALA A 111 9.02 0.59 -14.56
N PHE A 112 7.89 0.57 -15.30
CA PHE A 112 7.44 1.72 -16.08
C PHE A 112 7.19 2.95 -15.21
N GLU A 113 6.42 2.80 -14.13
CA GLU A 113 6.02 3.88 -13.25
C GLU A 113 7.23 4.49 -12.52
N ALA A 114 8.10 3.62 -11.98
CA ALA A 114 9.26 4.06 -11.23
C ALA A 114 10.28 4.78 -12.11
N GLN A 115 10.59 4.23 -13.28
CA GLN A 115 11.53 4.83 -14.24
C GLN A 115 10.99 6.14 -14.81
N LEU A 116 9.69 6.19 -15.16
CA LEU A 116 9.04 7.42 -15.60
C LEU A 116 9.11 8.50 -14.51
N ALA A 117 8.72 8.16 -13.29
CA ALA A 117 8.75 9.11 -12.19
C ALA A 117 10.18 9.60 -11.93
N ARG A 118 11.17 8.68 -11.85
CA ARG A 118 12.56 9.05 -11.59
C ARG A 118 13.15 9.95 -12.69
N ALA A 119 12.80 9.71 -13.94
CA ALA A 119 13.27 10.52 -15.06
C ALA A 119 12.76 11.98 -15.02
N HIS A 120 11.63 12.24 -14.36
CA HIS A 120 10.96 13.53 -14.40
C HIS A 120 10.98 14.31 -13.07
N THR A 121 11.68 13.84 -12.06
CA THR A 121 11.91 14.59 -10.82
C THR A 121 13.32 14.45 -10.30
N LYS A 122 13.78 15.48 -9.57
CA LYS A 122 15.01 15.45 -8.77
C LYS A 122 14.74 15.40 -7.27
N LYS A 123 13.46 15.45 -6.89
CA LYS A 123 13.04 15.32 -5.49
C LYS A 123 13.25 13.88 -5.02
N LYS A 124 13.20 13.66 -3.71
CA LYS A 124 13.14 12.30 -3.18
C LYS A 124 11.88 11.60 -3.69
N LEU A 125 12.05 10.43 -4.27
CA LEU A 125 10.96 9.63 -4.83
C LEU A 125 10.56 8.53 -3.85
N LYS A 126 9.31 8.56 -3.45
CA LYS A 126 8.67 7.50 -2.68
C LYS A 126 7.81 6.64 -3.60
N PHE A 127 7.91 5.33 -3.45
CA PHE A 127 7.09 4.36 -4.17
C PHE A 127 6.33 3.46 -3.21
N THR A 128 5.04 3.23 -3.46
CA THR A 128 4.16 2.42 -2.62
C THR A 128 3.99 1.03 -3.19
N LEU A 129 4.07 0.02 -2.34
CA LEU A 129 3.76 -1.38 -2.61
C LEU A 129 2.70 -1.87 -1.61
N PRO A 130 1.85 -2.83 -1.96
CA PRO A 130 1.01 -3.45 -0.95
C PRO A 130 1.86 -4.21 0.06
N GLY A 131 1.42 -4.25 1.31
CA GLY A 131 2.08 -5.09 2.32
C GLY A 131 1.65 -6.55 2.23
N PRO A 132 2.49 -7.50 2.67
CA PRO A 132 2.22 -8.94 2.55
C PRO A 132 0.92 -9.37 3.25
N MET A 133 0.65 -8.86 4.45
CA MET A 133 -0.55 -9.20 5.22
C MET A 133 -1.80 -8.66 4.56
N THR A 134 -1.72 -7.47 3.97
CA THR A 134 -2.82 -6.86 3.22
C THR A 134 -3.13 -7.64 1.94
N ILE A 135 -2.12 -8.17 1.23
CA ILE A 135 -2.36 -9.03 0.07
C ILE A 135 -3.12 -10.29 0.50
N VAL A 136 -2.65 -10.97 1.55
CA VAL A 136 -3.26 -12.21 2.05
C VAL A 136 -4.72 -12.02 2.46
N ASP A 137 -5.07 -10.85 2.96
CA ASP A 137 -6.45 -10.52 3.31
C ASP A 137 -7.37 -10.26 2.08
N THR A 138 -6.82 -10.28 0.87
CA THR A 138 -7.55 -9.99 -0.37
C THR A 138 -7.48 -11.10 -1.42
N VAL A 139 -6.89 -12.25 -1.09
CA VAL A 139 -6.78 -13.42 -1.98
C VAL A 139 -7.16 -14.70 -1.22
N ALA A 140 -7.82 -15.64 -1.87
CA ALA A 140 -8.18 -16.92 -1.26
C ALA A 140 -7.03 -17.92 -1.41
N ASP A 141 -6.66 -18.60 -0.32
CA ASP A 141 -5.63 -19.64 -0.34
C ASP A 141 -6.23 -21.01 -0.70
N ARG A 142 -5.74 -21.61 -1.79
CA ARG A 142 -6.06 -22.98 -2.22
C ARG A 142 -4.81 -23.84 -2.39
N PHE A 143 -3.65 -23.28 -2.09
CA PHE A 143 -2.39 -23.97 -2.33
C PHE A 143 -1.52 -24.13 -1.06
N TYR A 144 -1.30 -23.05 -0.31
CA TYR A 144 -0.40 -23.08 0.84
C TYR A 144 -1.04 -23.72 2.07
N GLY A 145 -2.35 -23.61 2.25
CA GLY A 145 -3.08 -24.11 3.41
C GLY A 145 -2.65 -23.47 4.75
N ASP A 146 -1.93 -22.35 4.67
CA ASP A 146 -1.33 -21.66 5.81
C ASP A 146 -1.13 -20.19 5.44
N LYS A 147 -1.85 -19.32 6.11
CA LYS A 147 -1.85 -17.87 5.90
C LYS A 147 -0.45 -17.25 6.03
N VAL A 148 0.33 -17.73 7.01
CA VAL A 148 1.68 -17.20 7.26
C VAL A 148 2.63 -17.62 6.15
N LYS A 149 2.58 -18.87 5.71
CA LYS A 149 3.38 -19.35 4.56
C LYS A 149 3.06 -18.57 3.29
N MET A 150 1.78 -18.31 3.02
CA MET A 150 1.35 -17.52 1.87
C MET A 150 1.85 -16.08 1.98
N ALA A 151 1.77 -15.47 3.18
CA ALA A 151 2.28 -14.12 3.42
C ALA A 151 3.80 -14.03 3.20
N MET A 152 4.56 -15.01 3.68
CA MET A 152 6.01 -15.06 3.46
C MET A 152 6.35 -15.23 1.97
N ALA A 153 5.58 -16.04 1.23
CA ALA A 153 5.76 -16.16 -0.21
C ALA A 153 5.51 -14.82 -0.94
N PHE A 154 4.46 -14.08 -0.60
CA PHE A 154 4.26 -12.73 -1.14
C PHE A 154 5.35 -11.76 -0.70
N ALA A 155 5.84 -11.83 0.53
CA ALA A 155 6.91 -10.99 1.03
C ALA A 155 8.21 -11.16 0.22
N GLU A 156 8.56 -12.38 -0.16
CA GLU A 156 9.71 -12.64 -1.04
C GLU A 156 9.53 -12.02 -2.44
N LEU A 157 8.32 -12.05 -3.02
CA LEU A 157 8.05 -11.42 -4.32
C LEU A 157 8.09 -9.89 -4.21
N LEU A 158 7.53 -9.34 -3.13
CA LEU A 158 7.60 -7.91 -2.85
C LEU A 158 9.05 -7.45 -2.66
N ASN A 159 9.87 -8.25 -2.01
CA ASN A 159 11.30 -7.97 -1.85
C ASN A 159 12.04 -7.90 -3.20
N GLN A 160 11.76 -8.85 -4.10
CA GLN A 160 12.34 -8.83 -5.45
C GLN A 160 11.99 -7.53 -6.19
N GLU A 161 10.73 -7.11 -6.17
CA GLU A 161 10.31 -5.86 -6.80
C GLU A 161 10.87 -4.63 -6.07
N ALA A 162 10.88 -4.61 -4.75
CA ALA A 162 11.41 -3.50 -3.95
C ALA A 162 12.90 -3.25 -4.22
N LEU A 163 13.71 -4.31 -4.28
CA LEU A 163 15.14 -4.22 -4.65
C LEU A 163 15.32 -3.65 -6.06
N ALA A 164 14.47 -4.04 -6.99
CA ALA A 164 14.52 -3.55 -8.36
C ALA A 164 14.05 -2.08 -8.47
N LEU A 165 13.04 -1.66 -7.70
CA LEU A 165 12.62 -0.26 -7.58
C LEU A 165 13.73 0.62 -6.98
N GLN A 166 14.42 0.13 -5.96
CA GLN A 166 15.60 0.80 -5.41
C GLN A 166 16.68 0.98 -6.49
N ALA A 167 16.92 -0.04 -7.32
CA ALA A 167 17.88 0.05 -8.42
C ALA A 167 17.46 1.04 -9.51
N ASP A 168 16.16 1.27 -9.70
CA ASP A 168 15.60 2.33 -10.56
C ASP A 168 15.73 3.74 -9.96
N GLY A 169 16.26 3.88 -8.75
CA GLY A 169 16.51 5.16 -8.09
C GLY A 169 15.36 5.67 -7.20
N VAL A 170 14.54 4.76 -6.70
CA VAL A 170 13.55 5.09 -5.66
C VAL A 170 14.26 5.28 -4.32
N ASP A 171 13.98 6.39 -3.66
CA ASP A 171 14.62 6.80 -2.40
C ASP A 171 13.91 6.24 -1.16
N ILE A 172 12.60 5.99 -1.25
CA ILE A 172 11.77 5.50 -0.15
C ILE A 172 10.81 4.42 -0.69
N ILE A 173 10.89 3.22 -0.15
CA ILE A 173 9.91 2.14 -0.40
C ILE A 173 8.93 2.09 0.77
N GLN A 174 7.65 2.34 0.48
CA GLN A 174 6.56 2.26 1.44
C GLN A 174 5.71 1.02 1.19
N PHE A 175 5.51 0.21 2.22
CA PHE A 175 4.56 -0.91 2.21
C PHE A 175 3.26 -0.49 2.88
N ASP A 176 2.13 -0.70 2.19
CA ASP A 176 0.81 -0.31 2.70
C ASP A 176 0.14 -1.50 3.39
N GLU A 177 -0.02 -1.40 4.71
CA GLU A 177 -0.54 -2.46 5.57
C GLU A 177 -1.81 -2.05 6.34
N PRO A 178 -2.90 -1.67 5.66
CA PRO A 178 -4.16 -1.41 6.35
C PRO A 178 -4.73 -2.65 7.09
N ALA A 179 -4.29 -3.86 6.76
CA ALA A 179 -4.65 -5.07 7.49
C ALA A 179 -4.14 -5.09 8.94
N PHE A 180 -3.08 -4.35 9.26
CA PHE A 180 -2.53 -4.26 10.61
C PHE A 180 -3.52 -3.70 11.63
N ASN A 181 -4.41 -2.81 11.22
CA ASN A 181 -5.48 -2.28 12.07
C ASN A 181 -6.62 -3.26 12.34
N VAL A 182 -6.67 -4.36 11.60
CA VAL A 182 -7.74 -5.35 11.68
C VAL A 182 -7.29 -6.55 12.50
N TYR A 183 -6.09 -7.04 12.21
CA TYR A 183 -5.51 -8.27 12.74
C TYR A 183 -4.30 -7.94 13.62
N MET A 184 -4.51 -7.10 14.63
CA MET A 184 -3.45 -6.51 15.45
C MET A 184 -2.53 -7.54 16.11
N ASP A 185 -3.09 -8.64 16.62
CA ASP A 185 -2.32 -9.69 17.27
C ASP A 185 -1.47 -10.46 16.25
N GLU A 186 -2.06 -10.82 15.10
CA GLU A 186 -1.34 -11.45 14.00
C GLU A 186 -0.29 -10.51 13.38
N ALA A 187 -0.60 -9.20 13.28
CA ALA A 187 0.34 -8.20 12.79
C ALA A 187 1.59 -8.12 13.69
N ALA A 188 1.41 -8.15 15.02
CA ALA A 188 2.51 -8.14 15.97
C ALA A 188 3.29 -9.50 16.00
N ASP A 189 2.61 -10.62 15.77
CA ASP A 189 3.23 -11.96 15.80
C ASP A 189 4.03 -12.25 14.51
N TRP A 190 3.39 -12.16 13.34
CA TRP A 190 4.01 -12.53 12.06
C TRP A 190 3.96 -11.45 10.98
N GLY A 191 3.00 -10.49 11.04
CA GLY A 191 2.84 -9.47 10.01
C GLY A 191 4.06 -8.58 9.86
N VAL A 192 4.64 -8.11 10.99
CA VAL A 192 5.87 -7.31 10.98
C VAL A 192 7.06 -8.13 10.47
N LYS A 193 7.15 -9.42 10.78
CA LYS A 193 8.20 -10.31 10.25
C LYS A 193 8.09 -10.47 8.72
N ALA A 194 6.88 -10.61 8.18
CA ALA A 194 6.66 -10.65 6.73
C ALA A 194 7.06 -9.33 6.07
N LEU A 195 6.77 -8.20 6.72
CA LEU A 195 7.19 -6.88 6.27
C LEU A 195 8.72 -6.74 6.25
N GLU A 196 9.43 -7.27 7.24
CA GLU A 196 10.90 -7.30 7.28
C GLU A 196 11.50 -8.18 6.16
N VAL A 197 10.84 -9.29 5.81
CA VAL A 197 11.23 -10.10 4.64
C VAL A 197 11.07 -9.28 3.36
N ALA A 198 9.95 -8.55 3.19
CA ALA A 198 9.74 -7.69 2.03
C ALA A 198 10.76 -6.54 1.94
N ALA A 199 11.24 -6.04 3.08
CA ALA A 199 12.23 -4.97 3.16
C ALA A 199 13.69 -5.45 3.17
N ARG A 200 13.94 -6.75 3.18
CA ARG A 200 15.27 -7.31 3.35
C ARG A 200 16.25 -6.87 2.26
N GLY A 201 17.42 -6.39 2.69
CA GLY A 201 18.49 -5.98 1.78
C GLY A 201 18.29 -4.61 1.13
N LEU A 202 17.20 -3.91 1.41
CA LEU A 202 17.03 -2.52 1.01
C LEU A 202 18.02 -1.63 1.76
N THR A 203 18.63 -0.70 1.04
CA THR A 203 19.52 0.34 1.58
C THR A 203 18.88 1.74 1.48
N CYS A 204 17.83 1.87 0.67
CA CYS A 204 16.97 3.06 0.67
C CYS A 204 16.09 3.08 1.95
N ILE A 205 15.39 4.19 2.16
CA ILE A 205 14.50 4.32 3.32
C ILE A 205 13.32 3.35 3.17
N THR A 206 13.04 2.59 4.23
CA THR A 206 11.87 1.71 4.31
C THR A 206 10.77 2.36 5.14
N ALA A 207 9.53 2.30 4.66
CA ALA A 207 8.37 2.86 5.33
C ALA A 207 7.22 1.85 5.36
N VAL A 208 6.37 1.94 6.38
CA VAL A 208 5.07 1.26 6.42
C VAL A 208 3.97 2.30 6.56
N HIS A 209 2.91 2.18 5.76
CA HIS A 209 1.70 2.98 5.92
C HIS A 209 0.58 2.13 6.52
N ILE A 210 -0.04 2.65 7.58
CA ILE A 210 -1.15 2.01 8.27
C ILE A 210 -2.29 3.01 8.37
N CYS A 211 -3.42 2.68 7.76
CA CYS A 211 -4.63 3.52 7.79
C CYS A 211 -5.83 2.73 8.29
N TYR A 212 -6.95 3.42 8.51
CA TYR A 212 -8.21 2.80 8.88
C TYR A 212 -9.07 2.40 7.67
N GLY A 213 -8.47 2.33 6.49
CA GLY A 213 -9.08 1.90 5.23
C GLY A 213 -9.88 3.01 4.53
N TYR A 214 -10.35 2.71 3.33
CA TYR A 214 -11.12 3.63 2.50
C TYR A 214 -12.43 4.10 3.16
N GLY A 215 -12.95 5.25 2.71
CA GLY A 215 -14.22 5.84 3.17
C GLY A 215 -15.49 5.12 2.67
N ILE A 216 -15.44 3.81 2.43
CA ILE A 216 -16.61 3.00 2.07
C ILE A 216 -17.52 2.79 3.28
N GLU A 217 -18.83 2.63 3.03
CA GLU A 217 -19.86 2.51 4.08
C GLU A 217 -19.52 1.47 5.15
N ALA A 218 -19.03 0.28 4.74
CA ALA A 218 -18.67 -0.78 5.68
C ALA A 218 -17.54 -0.40 6.64
N ASN A 219 -16.52 0.31 6.14
CA ASN A 219 -15.43 0.82 6.98
C ASN A 219 -15.92 1.97 7.90
N ASN A 220 -16.80 2.84 7.40
CA ASN A 220 -17.34 3.93 8.20
C ASN A 220 -18.17 3.39 9.36
N LYS A 221 -19.07 2.43 9.10
CA LYS A 221 -19.83 1.74 10.16
C LYS A 221 -18.91 1.06 11.18
N TRP A 222 -17.85 0.44 10.75
CA TRP A 222 -16.89 -0.14 11.67
C TRP A 222 -16.16 0.94 12.50
N LYS A 223 -15.75 2.06 11.89
CA LYS A 223 -15.12 3.17 12.62
C LYS A 223 -16.02 3.73 13.73
N GLU A 224 -17.32 3.75 13.53
CA GLU A 224 -18.31 4.15 14.56
C GLU A 224 -18.30 3.23 15.79
N THR A 225 -17.87 1.97 15.64
CA THR A 225 -17.77 1.01 16.74
C THR A 225 -16.52 1.16 17.60
N LEU A 226 -15.53 1.96 17.17
CA LEU A 226 -14.22 2.08 17.83
C LEU A 226 -14.21 2.99 19.06
N GLY A 227 -15.33 3.69 19.33
CA GLY A 227 -15.45 4.59 20.46
C GLY A 227 -14.67 5.90 20.30
N HIS A 228 -14.38 6.56 21.44
CA HIS A 228 -13.76 7.88 21.45
C HIS A 228 -12.26 7.87 21.19
N GLU A 229 -11.57 6.79 21.53
CA GLU A 229 -10.15 6.61 21.30
C GLU A 229 -9.89 5.35 20.48
N TRP A 230 -9.18 5.50 19.37
CA TRP A 230 -8.83 4.39 18.49
C TRP A 230 -7.42 3.89 18.81
N ARG A 231 -7.34 2.75 19.49
CA ARG A 231 -6.09 2.21 20.04
C ARG A 231 -5.54 0.98 19.28
N GLN A 232 -5.98 0.77 18.05
CA GLN A 232 -5.57 -0.39 17.23
C GLN A 232 -4.06 -0.47 17.00
N TYR A 233 -3.37 0.67 16.96
CA TYR A 233 -1.92 0.71 16.78
C TYR A 233 -1.12 0.20 18.00
N GLU A 234 -1.72 0.22 19.19
CA GLU A 234 -1.04 -0.06 20.46
C GLU A 234 -0.34 -1.41 20.49
N LYS A 235 -0.94 -2.43 19.85
CA LYS A 235 -0.37 -3.78 19.80
C LYS A 235 0.74 -3.94 18.78
N VAL A 236 0.69 -3.20 17.68
CA VAL A 236 1.63 -3.33 16.55
C VAL A 236 2.86 -2.46 16.73
N PHE A 237 2.73 -1.28 17.31
CA PHE A 237 3.83 -0.32 17.45
C PHE A 237 5.08 -0.87 18.14
N PRO A 238 4.99 -1.63 19.25
CA PRO A 238 6.18 -2.20 19.87
C PRO A 238 6.95 -3.18 18.98
N ALA A 239 6.25 -3.89 18.07
CA ALA A 239 6.88 -4.77 17.10
C ALA A 239 7.54 -3.96 15.98
N LEU A 240 6.86 -2.92 15.47
CA LEU A 240 7.41 -2.02 14.46
C LEU A 240 8.63 -1.25 14.97
N ALA A 241 8.61 -0.77 16.21
CA ALA A 241 9.74 -0.06 16.82
C ALA A 241 11.01 -0.93 16.94
N LYS A 242 10.85 -2.26 16.95
CA LYS A 242 11.97 -3.22 16.98
C LYS A 242 12.36 -3.74 15.60
N SER A 243 11.59 -3.41 14.57
CA SER A 243 11.82 -3.87 13.20
C SER A 243 12.87 -3.04 12.48
N SER A 244 13.24 -3.50 11.27
CA SER A 244 14.12 -2.75 10.37
C SER A 244 13.40 -1.62 9.60
N ILE A 245 12.10 -1.42 9.81
CA ILE A 245 11.33 -0.36 9.17
C ILE A 245 11.65 0.98 9.80
N GLN A 246 12.09 1.93 8.97
CA GLN A 246 12.63 3.21 9.43
C GLN A 246 11.57 4.30 9.61
N GLN A 247 10.45 4.20 8.89
CA GLN A 247 9.39 5.21 8.90
C GLN A 247 8.02 4.57 9.06
N VAL A 248 7.15 5.20 9.84
CA VAL A 248 5.75 4.80 9.99
C VAL A 248 4.85 5.97 9.57
N SER A 249 4.00 5.74 8.58
CA SER A 249 2.98 6.68 8.10
C SER A 249 1.62 6.25 8.63
N LEU A 250 0.93 7.14 9.32
CA LEU A 250 -0.30 6.85 10.06
C LEU A 250 -1.44 7.77 9.67
N GLU A 251 -2.65 7.20 9.62
CA GLU A 251 -3.88 7.97 9.65
C GLU A 251 -4.20 8.33 11.13
N CYS A 252 -4.05 9.59 11.52
CA CYS A 252 -4.33 10.01 12.89
C CYS A 252 -5.07 11.34 13.03
N MET A 253 -5.12 12.18 11.98
CA MET A 253 -5.70 13.53 12.09
C MET A 253 -7.22 13.53 12.33
N HIS A 254 -7.96 12.60 11.70
CA HIS A 254 -9.42 12.46 11.87
C HIS A 254 -9.82 11.10 12.44
N SER A 255 -8.89 10.38 13.04
CA SER A 255 -9.06 8.98 13.46
C SER A 255 -9.05 8.80 14.97
N HIS A 256 -9.26 9.83 15.75
CA HIS A 256 -9.30 9.76 17.22
C HIS A 256 -8.16 8.95 17.87
N VAL A 257 -7.02 8.83 17.19
CA VAL A 257 -5.84 8.13 17.69
C VAL A 257 -5.17 9.00 18.76
N PRO A 258 -5.00 8.52 19.99
CA PRO A 258 -4.31 9.28 21.03
C PRO A 258 -2.84 9.50 20.65
N MET A 259 -2.39 10.77 20.66
CA MET A 259 -1.03 11.13 20.29
C MET A 259 0.04 10.52 21.22
N GLU A 260 -0.31 10.18 22.43
CA GLU A 260 0.59 9.48 23.37
C GLU A 260 1.04 8.11 22.87
N MET A 261 0.25 7.45 21.99
CA MET A 261 0.63 6.17 21.39
C MET A 261 1.89 6.29 20.53
N MET A 262 2.21 7.49 20.03
CA MET A 262 3.42 7.73 19.25
C MET A 262 4.70 7.45 20.07
N LYS A 263 4.64 7.52 21.39
CA LYS A 263 5.74 7.14 22.28
C LYS A 263 6.15 5.67 22.14
N LEU A 264 5.23 4.80 21.70
CA LEU A 264 5.52 3.38 21.45
C LEU A 264 6.38 3.15 20.20
N LEU A 265 6.57 4.18 19.39
CA LEU A 265 7.44 4.20 18.19
C LEU A 265 8.76 4.95 18.45
N GLU A 266 9.21 5.07 19.69
CA GLU A 266 10.49 5.70 20.00
C GLU A 266 11.62 5.04 19.20
N GLY A 267 12.34 5.85 18.40
CA GLY A 267 13.38 5.38 17.48
C GLY A 267 12.95 5.27 16.01
N CYS A 268 11.64 5.30 15.70
CA CYS A 268 11.13 5.36 14.34
C CYS A 268 10.77 6.79 13.92
N LEU A 269 11.02 7.15 12.65
CA LEU A 269 10.55 8.40 12.09
C LEU A 269 9.05 8.33 11.78
N LEU A 270 8.26 9.19 12.41
CA LEU A 270 6.81 9.21 12.28
C LEU A 270 6.37 10.18 11.18
N TYR A 271 5.49 9.74 10.27
CA TYR A 271 4.73 10.58 9.35
C TYR A 271 3.24 10.46 9.68
N THR A 272 2.55 11.59 9.79
CA THR A 272 1.10 11.63 9.89
C THR A 272 0.50 12.04 8.55
N SER A 273 -0.56 11.39 8.11
CA SER A 273 -1.29 11.76 6.90
C SER A 273 -2.75 12.11 7.22
N PRO A 274 -3.38 13.01 6.46
CA PRO A 274 -4.82 13.22 6.55
C PRO A 274 -5.58 11.94 6.14
N SER A 275 -6.82 11.83 6.61
CA SER A 275 -7.68 10.70 6.22
C SER A 275 -8.00 10.74 4.72
N PRO A 276 -8.15 9.57 4.05
CA PRO A 276 -8.63 9.51 2.66
C PRO A 276 -9.98 10.20 2.40
N ARG A 277 -10.75 10.51 3.44
CA ARG A 277 -12.00 11.29 3.32
C ARG A 277 -11.80 12.71 2.79
N ASP A 278 -10.59 13.25 2.94
CA ASP A 278 -10.29 14.62 2.53
C ASP A 278 -9.93 14.72 1.03
N CYS A 279 -9.96 13.59 0.33
CA CYS A 279 -9.62 13.47 -1.09
C CYS A 279 -10.84 13.17 -1.98
N SER A 280 -12.07 13.27 -1.45
CA SER A 280 -13.32 13.09 -2.22
C SER A 280 -13.92 14.41 -2.66
#